data_c450dea54afd3cbb6a76965734e8aeb2
#
_entry.id   c450dea54afd3cbb6a76965734e8aeb2
#
_cell.length_a   1.000
_cell.length_b   1.000
_cell.length_c   1.000
_cell.angle_alpha   90.00
_cell.angle_beta   90.00
_cell.angle_gamma   90.00
#
_symmetry.space_group_name_H-M   'P 1'
#
loop_
_entity.id
_entity.type
_entity.pdbx_description
1 polymer ?
#
loop_
_entity_poly.entity_id
_entity_poly.type
_entity_poly.pdbx_seq_one_letter_code
_entity_poly.pdbx_strand_id
1 'polypeptide(L)'
;MMFRKNLTLASLLMSLFFSAGCFESIEGFKNEIENMQVPRLMIEARGIDYGGGSGSKVTLPISGTAIKLEREPVVGEYDIMNVEMVKVDMGMALLIQITDKGSRELYRRSVTHRGSRIVLTSNAQAVGATRLGGTIEDGQFYTFVEIPDDELGQFVIDLKASIQELQSHYKY
;
A
#
# COMPACT_ATOMS: atom_id res chain seq x y z
N MET A 1 -54.58 -20.87 32.88
CA MET A 1 -54.44 -20.26 31.54
C MET A 1 -53.42 -19.10 31.50
N MET A 2 -52.50 -19.03 32.47
CA MET A 2 -51.52 -17.92 32.64
C MET A 2 -50.07 -18.28 32.25
N PHE A 3 -49.75 -19.57 32.11
CA PHE A 3 -48.39 -20.03 31.84
C PHE A 3 -47.95 -19.98 30.34
N ARG A 4 -48.89 -19.91 29.40
CA ARG A 4 -48.59 -19.91 27.97
C ARG A 4 -48.14 -18.54 27.41
N LYS A 5 -48.51 -17.43 28.04
CA LYS A 5 -48.19 -16.07 27.59
C LYS A 5 -46.74 -15.65 27.92
N ASN A 6 -46.15 -16.22 28.98
CA ASN A 6 -44.79 -15.88 29.40
C ASN A 6 -43.71 -16.61 28.58
N LEU A 7 -44.09 -17.78 28.00
CA LEU A 7 -43.13 -18.54 27.17
C LEU A 7 -42.90 -17.92 25.80
N THR A 8 -43.95 -17.28 25.23
CA THR A 8 -43.86 -16.57 23.96
C THR A 8 -43.09 -15.24 24.07
N LEU A 9 -43.18 -14.58 25.21
CA LEU A 9 -42.45 -13.32 25.46
C LEU A 9 -40.95 -13.56 25.65
N ALA A 10 -40.59 -14.66 26.35
CA ALA A 10 -39.19 -15.04 26.54
C ALA A 10 -38.52 -15.47 25.23
N SER A 11 -39.26 -16.14 24.34
CA SER A 11 -38.77 -16.51 23.01
C SER A 11 -38.56 -15.30 22.09
N LEU A 12 -39.41 -14.28 22.20
CA LEU A 12 -39.30 -13.06 21.42
C LEU A 12 -38.12 -12.17 21.87
N LEU A 13 -37.82 -12.14 23.17
CA LEU A 13 -36.68 -11.41 23.73
C LEU A 13 -35.34 -12.08 23.39
N MET A 14 -35.32 -13.42 23.29
CA MET A 14 -34.10 -14.16 22.96
C MET A 14 -33.70 -14.04 21.47
N SER A 15 -34.66 -13.78 20.58
CA SER A 15 -34.35 -13.54 19.14
C SER A 15 -33.81 -12.15 18.85
N LEU A 16 -34.02 -11.17 19.74
CA LEU A 16 -33.48 -9.79 19.59
C LEU A 16 -32.00 -9.68 19.97
N PHE A 17 -31.47 -10.61 20.79
CA PHE A 17 -30.05 -10.59 21.17
C PHE A 17 -29.12 -11.20 20.11
N PHE A 18 -29.64 -12.01 19.17
CA PHE A 18 -28.81 -12.63 18.13
C PHE A 18 -28.52 -11.71 16.94
N SER A 19 -29.24 -10.62 16.78
CA SER A 19 -29.05 -9.70 15.65
C SER A 19 -28.03 -8.59 15.88
N ALA A 20 -27.66 -8.31 17.14
CA ALA A 20 -26.71 -7.24 17.46
C ALA A 20 -25.24 -7.65 17.23
N GLY A 21 -24.89 -8.93 17.40
CA GLY A 21 -23.50 -9.39 17.31
C GLY A 21 -22.94 -9.49 15.89
N CYS A 22 -23.80 -9.60 14.86
CA CYS A 22 -23.33 -9.69 13.46
C CYS A 22 -23.07 -8.32 12.81
N PHE A 23 -23.64 -7.25 13.33
CA PHE A 23 -23.49 -5.93 12.72
C PHE A 23 -22.15 -5.27 13.05
N GLU A 24 -21.65 -5.42 14.29
CA GLU A 24 -20.34 -4.92 14.69
C GLU A 24 -19.18 -5.60 13.94
N SER A 25 -19.31 -6.90 13.63
CA SER A 25 -18.29 -7.64 12.87
C SER A 25 -18.17 -7.16 11.43
N ILE A 26 -19.25 -6.72 10.81
CA ILE A 26 -19.25 -6.25 9.41
C ILE A 26 -18.68 -4.84 9.32
N GLU A 27 -18.95 -3.97 10.27
CA GLU A 27 -18.39 -2.61 10.30
C GLU A 27 -16.88 -2.64 10.61
N GLY A 28 -16.42 -3.50 11.52
CA GLY A 28 -15.00 -3.71 11.79
C GLY A 28 -14.24 -4.19 10.56
N PHE A 29 -14.75 -5.18 9.85
CA PHE A 29 -14.16 -5.73 8.64
C PHE A 29 -14.16 -4.72 7.48
N LYS A 30 -15.19 -3.91 7.35
CA LYS A 30 -15.28 -2.85 6.33
C LYS A 30 -14.26 -1.74 6.58
N ASN A 31 -14.09 -1.31 7.83
CA ASN A 31 -13.11 -0.29 8.21
C ASN A 31 -11.66 -0.79 8.01
N GLU A 32 -11.40 -2.07 8.23
CA GLU A 32 -10.08 -2.68 8.04
C GLU A 32 -9.69 -2.73 6.55
N ILE A 33 -10.64 -3.06 5.67
CA ILE A 33 -10.43 -3.03 4.21
C ILE A 33 -10.28 -1.59 3.70
N GLU A 34 -11.05 -0.65 4.23
CA GLU A 34 -11.03 0.75 3.78
C GLU A 34 -9.71 1.46 4.11
N ASN A 35 -9.01 1.02 5.17
CA ASN A 35 -7.73 1.57 5.59
C ASN A 35 -6.51 0.81 5.03
N MET A 36 -6.71 -0.30 4.31
CA MET A 36 -5.61 -1.08 3.76
C MET A 36 -4.84 -0.26 2.72
N GLN A 37 -3.53 -0.13 2.96
CA GLN A 37 -2.59 0.55 2.06
C GLN A 37 -1.91 -0.49 1.15
N VAL A 38 -2.12 -0.41 -0.14
CA VAL A 38 -1.50 -1.34 -1.11
C VAL A 38 -0.27 -0.68 -1.75
N PRO A 39 0.95 -0.93 -1.21
CA PRO A 39 2.16 -0.33 -1.73
C PRO A 39 2.63 -1.00 -3.02
N ARG A 40 3.12 -0.21 -3.97
CA ARG A 40 3.82 -0.70 -5.17
C ARG A 40 4.94 0.25 -5.56
N LEU A 41 6.02 -0.29 -6.10
CA LEU A 41 7.04 0.51 -6.75
C LEU A 41 6.80 0.51 -8.26
N MET A 42 6.47 1.67 -8.78
CA MET A 42 6.23 1.90 -10.21
C MET A 42 7.42 2.61 -10.82
N ILE A 43 7.68 2.40 -12.11
CA ILE A 43 8.73 3.14 -12.81
C ILE A 43 8.13 4.16 -13.77
N GLU A 44 8.80 5.29 -13.89
CA GLU A 44 8.47 6.33 -14.86
C GLU A 44 8.64 5.82 -16.29
N ALA A 45 7.58 5.92 -17.07
CA ALA A 45 7.58 5.52 -18.48
C ALA A 45 8.49 6.43 -19.29
N ARG A 46 9.32 5.83 -20.14
CA ARG A 46 10.19 6.54 -21.08
C ARG A 46 9.55 6.57 -22.46
N GLY A 47 9.60 7.72 -23.07
CA GLY A 47 9.27 7.90 -24.49
C GLY A 47 7.91 8.54 -24.76
N ILE A 48 7.74 8.90 -26.03
CA ILE A 48 6.51 9.43 -26.58
C ILE A 48 5.59 8.24 -26.85
N ASP A 49 4.34 8.34 -26.42
CA ASP A 49 3.30 7.33 -26.71
C ASP A 49 3.09 7.20 -28.21
N TYR A 50 3.70 6.21 -28.82
CA TYR A 50 3.23 5.69 -30.09
C TYR A 50 2.10 4.69 -29.83
N GLY A 51 0.90 5.21 -29.50
CA GLY A 51 -0.39 4.57 -29.71
C GLY A 51 -0.67 3.19 -29.12
N GLY A 52 0.02 2.75 -28.07
CA GLY A 52 -0.20 1.41 -27.58
C GLY A 52 0.21 1.16 -26.13
N GLY A 53 -0.66 1.48 -25.18
CA GLY A 53 -0.48 1.00 -23.82
C GLY A 53 0.05 2.03 -22.84
N SER A 54 -0.59 3.17 -22.78
CA SER A 54 -0.39 4.18 -21.73
C SER A 54 -0.50 3.58 -20.35
N GLY A 55 0.58 3.65 -19.58
CA GLY A 55 0.51 3.51 -18.13
C GLY A 55 -0.32 4.64 -17.50
N SER A 56 -0.59 4.54 -16.22
CA SER A 56 -1.33 5.56 -15.49
C SER A 56 -0.50 6.84 -15.32
N LYS A 57 -1.16 7.98 -15.28
CA LYS A 57 -0.56 9.25 -14.88
C LYS A 57 -0.91 9.49 -13.41
N VAL A 58 0.10 9.73 -12.61
CA VAL A 58 -0.04 10.07 -11.19
C VAL A 58 0.52 11.45 -10.92
N THR A 59 0.08 12.07 -9.84
CA THR A 59 0.57 13.39 -9.41
C THR A 59 1.04 13.27 -7.97
N LEU A 60 2.22 13.76 -7.67
CA LEU A 60 2.74 13.83 -6.32
C LEU A 60 1.97 14.87 -5.50
N PRO A 61 1.63 14.58 -4.23
CA PRO A 61 0.64 15.36 -3.51
C PRO A 61 1.07 16.79 -3.12
N ILE A 62 2.34 17.00 -2.77
CA ILE A 62 2.82 18.31 -2.33
C ILE A 62 3.40 19.11 -3.51
N SER A 63 4.30 18.50 -4.28
CA SER A 63 4.97 19.20 -5.41
C SER A 63 4.07 19.38 -6.63
N GLY A 64 2.94 18.66 -6.72
CA GLY A 64 2.10 18.65 -7.90
C GLY A 64 2.75 18.05 -9.15
N THR A 65 3.91 17.40 -8.99
CA THR A 65 4.67 16.84 -10.11
C THR A 65 3.91 15.67 -10.73
N ALA A 66 3.54 15.82 -11.99
CA ALA A 66 2.88 14.76 -12.75
C ALA A 66 3.90 13.79 -13.34
N ILE A 67 3.73 12.49 -13.12
CA ILE A 67 4.61 11.42 -13.58
C ILE A 67 3.77 10.40 -14.34
N LYS A 68 4.22 10.01 -15.52
CA LYS A 68 3.62 8.92 -16.27
C LYS A 68 4.31 7.62 -15.86
N LEU A 69 3.56 6.63 -15.46
CA LEU A 69 4.06 5.34 -14.99
C LEU A 69 3.95 4.28 -16.08
N GLU A 70 4.82 3.29 -16.06
CA GLU A 70 4.60 2.05 -16.80
C GLU A 70 3.38 1.32 -16.23
N ARG A 71 2.79 0.42 -17.03
CA ARG A 71 1.57 -0.31 -16.65
C ARG A 71 1.81 -1.28 -15.49
N GLU A 72 2.96 -1.95 -15.51
CA GLU A 72 3.29 -3.00 -14.55
C GLU A 72 4.21 -2.44 -13.45
N PRO A 73 3.97 -2.81 -12.19
CA PRO A 73 4.88 -2.46 -11.11
C PRO A 73 6.23 -3.16 -11.27
N VAL A 74 7.30 -2.48 -10.89
CA VAL A 74 8.63 -3.08 -10.76
C VAL A 74 8.68 -4.00 -9.55
N VAL A 75 8.06 -3.57 -8.45
CA VAL A 75 7.86 -4.37 -7.23
C VAL A 75 6.40 -4.29 -6.87
N GLY A 76 5.75 -5.44 -6.87
CA GLY A 76 4.35 -5.57 -6.48
C GLY A 76 4.18 -5.59 -4.96
N GLU A 77 2.94 -5.47 -4.50
CA GLU A 77 2.57 -5.44 -3.08
C GLU A 77 3.06 -6.66 -2.29
N TYR A 78 3.09 -7.83 -2.92
CA TYR A 78 3.53 -9.09 -2.28
C TYR A 78 5.06 -9.23 -2.22
N ASP A 79 5.79 -8.43 -2.98
CA ASP A 79 7.25 -8.43 -2.98
C ASP A 79 7.85 -7.35 -2.06
N ILE A 80 7.02 -6.56 -1.36
CA ILE A 80 7.42 -5.64 -0.29
C ILE A 80 7.29 -6.35 1.04
N MET A 81 8.41 -6.50 1.78
CA MET A 81 8.45 -7.21 3.06
C MET A 81 8.23 -6.29 4.25
N ASN A 82 8.81 -5.10 4.21
CA ASN A 82 8.76 -4.16 5.32
C ASN A 82 9.02 -2.73 4.83
N VAL A 83 8.55 -1.76 5.60
CA VAL A 83 8.81 -0.33 5.39
C VAL A 83 9.22 0.27 6.72
N GLU A 84 10.27 1.07 6.74
CA GLU A 84 10.76 1.74 7.93
C GLU A 84 11.02 3.22 7.66
N MET A 85 10.72 4.04 8.64
CA MET A 85 11.12 5.44 8.61
C MET A 85 12.56 5.55 9.11
N VAL A 86 13.41 6.15 8.28
CA VAL A 86 14.84 6.31 8.58
C VAL A 86 15.26 7.77 8.42
N LYS A 87 16.15 8.19 9.29
CA LYS A 87 16.75 9.53 9.20
C LYS A 87 18.01 9.47 8.36
N VAL A 88 18.03 10.26 7.30
CA VAL A 88 19.20 10.46 6.44
C VAL A 88 19.62 11.93 6.45
N ASP A 89 20.76 12.26 5.87
CA ASP A 89 21.30 13.64 5.88
C ASP A 89 20.31 14.68 5.31
N MET A 90 19.46 14.26 4.36
CA MET A 90 18.50 15.15 3.69
C MET A 90 17.11 15.18 4.37
N GLY A 91 16.94 14.51 5.51
CA GLY A 91 15.66 14.48 6.23
C GLY A 91 15.16 13.07 6.53
N MET A 92 13.85 12.92 6.69
CA MET A 92 13.21 11.61 6.88
C MET A 92 12.95 10.95 5.53
N ALA A 93 13.32 9.69 5.42
CA ALA A 93 13.08 8.86 4.24
C ALA A 93 12.40 7.55 4.65
N LEU A 94 11.77 6.88 3.70
CA LEU A 94 11.30 5.51 3.86
C LEU A 94 12.35 4.55 3.31
N LEU A 95 12.71 3.57 4.11
CA LEU A 95 13.45 2.37 3.70
C LEU A 95 12.43 1.27 3.41
N ILE A 96 12.39 0.80 2.18
CA ILE A 96 11.53 -0.29 1.72
C ILE A 96 12.40 -1.53 1.56
N GLN A 97 12.06 -2.59 2.27
CA GLN A 97 12.72 -3.89 2.19
C GLN A 97 11.92 -4.80 1.27
N ILE A 98 12.60 -5.46 0.35
CA ILE A 98 12.02 -6.14 -0.80
C ILE A 98 12.44 -7.60 -0.79
N THR A 99 11.57 -8.52 -1.23
CA THR A 99 11.86 -9.96 -1.38
C THR A 99 12.99 -10.18 -2.39
N ASP A 100 13.63 -11.34 -2.34
CA ASP A 100 14.65 -11.73 -3.32
C ASP A 100 14.14 -11.69 -4.77
N LYS A 101 12.86 -12.02 -4.97
CA LYS A 101 12.22 -11.95 -6.30
C LYS A 101 12.06 -10.50 -6.75
N GLY A 102 11.49 -9.65 -5.92
CA GLY A 102 11.32 -8.21 -6.20
C GLY A 102 12.66 -7.50 -6.36
N SER A 103 13.67 -7.88 -5.57
CA SER A 103 15.03 -7.33 -5.65
C SER A 103 15.70 -7.60 -7.00
N ARG A 104 15.58 -8.81 -7.54
CA ARG A 104 16.11 -9.12 -8.89
C ARG A 104 15.42 -8.31 -9.98
N GLU A 105 14.12 -8.09 -9.88
CA GLU A 105 13.39 -7.25 -10.84
C GLU A 105 13.79 -5.77 -10.71
N LEU A 106 13.87 -5.27 -9.46
CA LEU A 106 14.33 -3.91 -9.19
C LEU A 106 15.75 -3.67 -9.71
N TYR A 107 16.67 -4.61 -9.49
CA TYR A 107 18.02 -4.56 -10.04
C TYR A 107 17.99 -4.44 -11.56
N ARG A 108 17.30 -5.35 -12.25
CA ARG A 108 17.19 -5.35 -13.72
C ARG A 108 16.63 -4.03 -14.25
N ARG A 109 15.60 -3.49 -13.62
CA ARG A 109 14.99 -2.22 -14.00
C ARG A 109 15.89 -1.04 -13.69
N SER A 110 16.61 -1.05 -12.58
CA SER A 110 17.54 0.03 -12.23
C SER A 110 18.71 0.15 -13.22
N VAL A 111 19.18 -0.96 -13.78
CA VAL A 111 20.20 -0.98 -14.84
C VAL A 111 19.65 -0.38 -16.14
N THR A 112 18.47 -0.80 -16.57
CA THR A 112 17.91 -0.43 -17.88
C THR A 112 17.24 0.95 -17.89
N HIS A 113 16.77 1.44 -16.73
CA HIS A 113 16.02 2.70 -16.60
C HIS A 113 16.78 3.76 -15.80
N ARG A 114 18.11 3.77 -15.90
CA ARG A 114 18.93 4.79 -15.23
C ARG A 114 18.46 6.21 -15.60
N GLY A 115 18.28 7.06 -14.60
CA GLY A 115 17.78 8.43 -14.76
C GLY A 115 16.26 8.59 -14.76
N SER A 116 15.47 7.50 -14.89
CA SER A 116 14.02 7.51 -14.63
C SER A 116 13.74 7.61 -13.13
N ARG A 117 12.49 7.91 -12.78
CA ARG A 117 12.03 7.92 -11.38
C ARG A 117 11.39 6.58 -11.05
N ILE A 118 11.65 6.06 -9.84
CA ILE A 118 10.80 5.08 -9.19
C ILE A 118 9.83 5.85 -8.29
N VAL A 119 8.56 5.49 -8.39
CA VAL A 119 7.47 6.12 -7.64
C VAL A 119 6.89 5.10 -6.68
N LEU A 120 6.90 5.41 -5.39
CA LEU A 120 6.11 4.68 -4.42
C LEU A 120 4.66 5.11 -4.56
N THR A 121 3.79 4.15 -4.80
CA THR A 121 2.34 4.36 -4.79
C THR A 121 1.71 3.60 -3.63
N SER A 122 0.66 4.17 -3.06
CA SER A 122 -0.25 3.51 -2.13
C SER A 122 -1.66 3.66 -2.66
N ASN A 123 -2.40 2.56 -2.78
CA ASN A 123 -3.74 2.54 -3.37
C ASN A 123 -3.80 3.24 -4.76
N ALA A 124 -2.78 3.01 -5.59
CA ALA A 124 -2.58 3.64 -6.91
C ALA A 124 -2.35 5.17 -6.90
N GLN A 125 -2.23 5.80 -5.74
CA GLN A 125 -1.87 7.20 -5.59
C GLN A 125 -0.36 7.32 -5.35
N ALA A 126 0.31 8.28 -5.99
CA ALA A 126 1.72 8.54 -5.73
C ALA A 126 1.90 9.19 -4.36
N VAL A 127 2.82 8.66 -3.56
CA VAL A 127 3.18 9.23 -2.25
C VAL A 127 4.63 9.72 -2.20
N GLY A 128 5.47 9.26 -3.12
CA GLY A 128 6.86 9.70 -3.20
C GLY A 128 7.54 9.23 -4.48
N ALA A 129 8.65 9.87 -4.83
CA ALA A 129 9.42 9.51 -6.02
C ALA A 129 10.90 9.74 -5.82
N THR A 130 11.72 8.80 -6.30
CA THR A 130 13.19 8.88 -6.26
C THR A 130 13.79 8.63 -7.63
N ARG A 131 14.75 9.45 -8.04
CA ARG A 131 15.46 9.27 -9.32
C ARG A 131 16.49 8.15 -9.21
N LEU A 132 16.50 7.23 -10.18
CA LEU A 132 17.49 6.17 -10.27
C LEU A 132 18.84 6.75 -10.68
N GLY A 133 19.74 6.91 -9.70
CA GLY A 133 21.13 7.35 -9.92
C GLY A 133 22.10 6.22 -10.24
N GLY A 134 21.78 4.99 -9.83
CA GLY A 134 22.62 3.80 -9.95
C GLY A 134 21.82 2.52 -9.90
N THR A 135 22.53 1.39 -9.85
CA THR A 135 21.94 0.05 -9.65
C THR A 135 21.55 -0.15 -8.19
N ILE A 136 20.45 -0.88 -7.96
CA ILE A 136 19.96 -1.25 -6.63
C ILE A 136 20.12 -2.76 -6.52
N GLU A 137 21.05 -3.23 -5.68
CA GLU A 137 21.47 -4.64 -5.62
C GLU A 137 21.08 -5.34 -4.31
N ASP A 138 20.88 -4.57 -3.25
CA ASP A 138 20.74 -5.04 -1.88
C ASP A 138 19.29 -5.35 -1.43
N GLY A 139 18.32 -5.18 -2.33
CA GLY A 139 16.91 -5.34 -1.99
C GLY A 139 16.36 -4.26 -1.05
N GLN A 140 17.08 -3.16 -0.91
CA GLN A 140 16.71 -2.01 -0.10
C GLN A 140 16.51 -0.80 -1.02
N PHE A 141 15.36 -0.16 -0.87
CA PHE A 141 15.03 1.03 -1.64
C PHE A 141 14.68 2.19 -0.72
N TYR A 142 15.41 3.29 -0.89
CA TYR A 142 15.19 4.52 -0.14
C TYR A 142 14.40 5.51 -0.97
N THR A 143 13.34 6.08 -0.40
CA THR A 143 12.55 7.12 -1.06
C THR A 143 12.12 8.18 -0.09
N PHE A 144 12.12 9.44 -0.55
CA PHE A 144 11.41 10.51 0.13
C PHE A 144 9.94 10.46 -0.26
N VAL A 145 9.08 10.78 0.68
CA VAL A 145 7.64 10.84 0.46
C VAL A 145 7.12 12.26 0.66
N GLU A 146 6.11 12.61 -0.08
CA GLU A 146 5.44 13.90 0.01
C GLU A 146 4.21 13.79 0.91
N ILE A 147 4.46 13.43 2.16
CA ILE A 147 3.46 13.34 3.23
C ILE A 147 3.89 14.32 4.32
N PRO A 148 2.97 15.10 4.92
CA PRO A 148 3.29 15.99 6.03
C PRO A 148 3.96 15.24 7.19
N ASP A 149 4.92 15.86 7.86
CA ASP A 149 5.73 15.20 8.92
C ASP A 149 4.88 14.69 10.09
N ASP A 150 3.78 15.38 10.40
CA ASP A 150 2.82 15.00 11.44
C ASP A 150 1.98 13.76 11.07
N GLU A 151 1.77 13.51 9.77
CA GLU A 151 1.02 12.35 9.26
C GLU A 151 1.93 11.17 8.90
N LEU A 152 3.22 11.41 8.66
CA LEU A 152 4.17 10.40 8.19
C LEU A 152 4.29 9.20 9.12
N GLY A 153 4.30 9.44 10.43
CA GLY A 153 4.39 8.38 11.43
C GLY A 153 3.20 7.41 11.36
N GLN A 154 1.98 7.95 11.29
CA GLN A 154 0.77 7.15 11.18
C GLN A 154 0.72 6.41 9.84
N PHE A 155 1.04 7.06 8.73
CA PHE A 155 1.12 6.43 7.41
C PHE A 155 2.04 5.21 7.40
N VAL A 156 3.21 5.28 8.04
CA VAL A 156 4.16 4.15 8.11
C VAL A 156 3.60 3.01 8.96
N ILE A 157 2.88 3.30 10.05
CA ILE A 157 2.21 2.28 10.88
C ILE A 157 1.15 1.55 10.07
N ASP A 158 0.27 2.29 9.38
CA ASP A 158 -0.81 1.73 8.57
C ASP A 158 -0.26 0.92 7.38
N LEU A 159 0.80 1.42 6.76
CA LEU A 159 1.48 0.72 5.67
C LEU A 159 2.12 -0.60 6.13
N LYS A 160 2.77 -0.62 7.31
CA LYS A 160 3.31 -1.85 7.91
C LYS A 160 2.23 -2.88 8.22
N ALA A 161 1.13 -2.45 8.83
CA ALA A 161 0.00 -3.34 9.13
C ALA A 161 -0.55 -3.96 7.83
N SER A 162 -0.74 -3.14 6.80
CA SER A 162 -1.22 -3.60 5.49
C SER A 162 -0.26 -4.57 4.81
N ILE A 163 1.06 -4.34 4.89
CA ILE A 163 2.07 -5.26 4.35
C ILE A 163 2.00 -6.62 5.08
N GLN A 164 1.87 -6.63 6.40
CA GLN A 164 1.76 -7.86 7.17
C GLN A 164 0.51 -8.66 6.78
N GLU A 165 -0.61 -7.98 6.59
CA GLU A 165 -1.86 -8.60 6.15
C GLU A 165 -1.72 -9.19 4.73
N LEU A 166 -1.19 -8.42 3.77
CA LEU A 166 -0.91 -8.90 2.41
C LEU A 166 0.02 -10.12 2.39
N GLN A 167 1.07 -10.12 3.22
CA GLN A 167 2.00 -11.24 3.33
C GLN A 167 1.34 -12.48 3.96
N SER A 168 0.41 -12.31 4.89
CA SER A 168 -0.31 -13.42 5.52
C SER A 168 -1.17 -14.18 4.51
N HIS A 169 -1.83 -13.46 3.60
CA HIS A 169 -2.66 -14.02 2.55
C HIS A 169 -1.88 -14.70 1.41
N TYR A 170 -0.63 -14.30 1.18
CA TYR A 170 0.19 -14.87 0.08
C TYR A 170 0.87 -16.20 0.44
N LYS A 171 0.91 -16.58 1.72
CA LYS A 171 1.57 -17.83 2.18
C LYS A 171 0.71 -19.10 2.04
N TYR A 172 -0.51 -18.99 1.50
CA TYR A 172 -1.42 -20.14 1.33
C TYR A 172 -1.68 -20.49 -0.14
#